data_858bfd991f99d14dd98b2d7d046ef2b9
#
_entry.id   858bfd991f99d14dd98b2d7d046ef2b9
#
_cell.length_a   1.000
_cell.length_b   1.000
_cell.length_c   1.000
_cell.angle_alpha   90.00
_cell.angle_beta   90.00
_cell.angle_gamma   90.00
#
_symmetry.space_group_name_H-M   'P 1'
#
loop_
_entity.id
_entity.type
_entity.pdbx_description
1 polymer ?
#
loop_
_entity_poly.entity_id
_entity_poly.type
_entity_poly.pdbx_seq_one_letter_code
_entity_poly.pdbx_strand_id
1 'polypeptide(L)'
;MIRIIKQILLNRNTILVFAVLAGILIGDKASSLKDLTFPALAITMTFSMTGMRMSQVKDLNGVYKPFLMGILLNYGLFSLVLIPLAYWFMPTPELFYGFVVIAAAPPGVAIIPFSYILKGDVIYAIIGVVGAFLGSIFIAPLLVNVFAASKGINSWDLFIMMVQLVVAPLIISRFLLWKPLFKYIEPIRGKVVDWGFAVLIFVAVGINREVFFTEPLLLVKVSLILLIATFVLGYVYTKIADKAGVSQSIVTSQSMLVAIKSSGF
;
A
#
# COMPACT_ATOMS: atom_id res chain seq x y z
N MET A 1 24.77 7.12 24.82
CA MET A 1 25.06 6.86 23.41
C MET A 1 24.29 5.63 22.89
N ILE A 2 24.44 4.42 23.43
CA ILE A 2 23.74 3.17 22.98
C ILE A 2 22.22 3.31 22.98
N ARG A 3 21.62 3.97 24.00
CA ARG A 3 20.16 4.16 24.12
C ARG A 3 19.60 5.08 23.01
N ILE A 4 20.35 6.10 22.62
CA ILE A 4 19.98 7.04 21.53
C ILE A 4 20.09 6.33 20.18
N ILE A 5 21.19 5.61 19.95
CA ILE A 5 21.37 4.81 18.72
C ILE A 5 20.25 3.77 18.58
N LYS A 6 19.89 3.10 19.68
CA LYS A 6 18.79 2.12 19.69
C LYS A 6 17.43 2.81 19.42
N GLN A 7 17.17 4.00 19.95
CA GLN A 7 15.95 4.76 19.65
C GLN A 7 15.89 5.19 18.18
N ILE A 8 17.01 5.64 17.61
CA ILE A 8 17.11 6.04 16.20
C ILE A 8 16.88 4.84 15.29
N LEU A 9 17.56 3.70 15.53
CA LEU A 9 17.45 2.48 14.73
C LEU A 9 16.11 1.74 14.88
N LEU A 10 15.32 2.06 15.90
CA LEU A 10 13.98 1.51 16.12
C LEU A 10 12.86 2.47 15.71
N ASN A 11 13.19 3.69 15.27
CA ASN A 11 12.21 4.63 14.78
C ASN A 11 11.92 4.32 13.31
N ARG A 12 10.64 4.07 12.99
CA ARG A 12 10.16 3.75 11.64
C ARG A 12 10.68 4.74 10.59
N ASN A 13 10.51 6.05 10.85
CA ASN A 13 10.89 7.08 9.89
C ASN A 13 12.39 7.05 9.60
N THR A 14 13.21 6.86 10.63
CA THR A 14 14.68 6.75 10.49
C THR A 14 15.07 5.51 9.68
N ILE A 15 14.44 4.37 9.95
CA ILE A 15 14.69 3.12 9.22
C ILE A 15 14.37 3.31 7.72
N LEU A 16 13.22 3.92 7.39
CA LEU A 16 12.81 4.11 6.00
C LEU A 16 13.70 5.13 5.27
N VAL A 17 14.03 6.26 5.91
CA VAL A 17 14.97 7.24 5.35
C VAL A 17 16.35 6.62 5.13
N PHE A 18 16.83 5.84 6.10
CA PHE A 18 18.12 5.14 5.96
C PHE A 18 18.08 4.14 4.81
N ALA A 19 16.97 3.42 4.60
CA ALA A 19 16.81 2.50 3.48
C ALA A 19 16.90 3.22 2.11
N VAL A 20 16.27 4.40 1.98
CA VAL A 20 16.37 5.24 0.77
C VAL A 20 17.82 5.67 0.55
N LEU A 21 18.47 6.25 1.57
CA LEU A 21 19.85 6.72 1.46
C LEU A 21 20.82 5.58 1.13
N ALA A 22 20.66 4.44 1.79
CA ALA A 22 21.47 3.25 1.50
C ALA A 22 21.24 2.75 0.06
N GLY A 23 19.98 2.74 -0.43
CA GLY A 23 19.67 2.40 -1.81
C GLY A 23 20.38 3.31 -2.82
N ILE A 24 20.39 4.61 -2.58
CA ILE A 24 21.09 5.57 -3.45
C ILE A 24 22.62 5.39 -3.40
N LEU A 25 23.21 5.19 -2.20
CA LEU A 25 24.65 5.17 -2.01
C LEU A 25 25.31 3.83 -2.40
N ILE A 26 24.68 2.70 -2.04
CA ILE A 26 25.24 1.36 -2.22
C ILE A 26 24.33 0.42 -3.03
N GLY A 27 23.47 1.00 -3.86
CA GLY A 27 22.45 0.29 -4.62
C GLY A 27 22.96 -0.72 -5.64
N ASP A 28 24.26 -0.71 -6.01
CA ASP A 28 24.86 -1.72 -6.91
C ASP A 28 24.62 -3.15 -6.42
N LYS A 29 24.54 -3.34 -5.10
CA LYS A 29 24.26 -4.64 -4.47
C LYS A 29 22.76 -4.95 -4.37
N ALA A 30 21.89 -4.00 -4.69
CA ALA A 30 20.45 -4.18 -4.54
C ALA A 30 19.88 -5.22 -5.53
N SER A 31 20.49 -5.32 -6.72
CA SER A 31 20.10 -6.30 -7.75
C SER A 31 20.24 -7.74 -7.27
N SER A 32 21.25 -8.06 -6.45
CA SER A 32 21.45 -9.39 -5.87
C SER A 32 20.39 -9.75 -4.81
N LEU A 33 19.67 -8.75 -4.29
CA LEU A 33 18.62 -8.93 -3.30
C LEU A 33 17.21 -8.89 -3.92
N LYS A 34 17.11 -8.78 -5.24
CA LYS A 34 15.82 -8.70 -5.95
C LYS A 34 14.89 -9.87 -5.61
N ASP A 35 15.44 -11.08 -5.51
CA ASP A 35 14.65 -12.28 -5.23
C ASP A 35 14.10 -12.32 -3.80
N LEU A 36 14.66 -11.50 -2.88
CA LEU A 36 14.15 -11.34 -1.52
C LEU A 36 12.95 -10.40 -1.44
N THR A 37 12.64 -9.64 -2.48
CA THR A 37 11.52 -8.68 -2.45
C THR A 37 10.18 -9.36 -2.25
N PHE A 38 9.91 -10.44 -2.98
CA PHE A 38 8.65 -11.17 -2.84
C PHE A 38 8.45 -11.77 -1.44
N PRO A 39 9.40 -12.56 -0.88
CA PRO A 39 9.25 -13.07 0.48
C PRO A 39 9.23 -11.97 1.54
N ALA A 40 10.02 -10.91 1.39
CA ALA A 40 9.98 -9.76 2.30
C ALA A 40 8.60 -9.08 2.30
N LEU A 41 8.00 -8.91 1.11
CA LEU A 41 6.65 -8.36 0.96
C LEU A 41 5.62 -9.28 1.62
N ALA A 42 5.66 -10.58 1.36
CA ALA A 42 4.73 -11.55 1.93
C ALA A 42 4.79 -11.58 3.46
N ILE A 43 6.00 -11.53 4.04
CA ILE A 43 6.20 -11.44 5.50
C ILE A 43 5.65 -10.12 6.02
N THR A 44 6.00 -9.01 5.40
CA THR A 44 5.54 -7.65 5.78
C THR A 44 4.02 -7.59 5.77
N MET A 45 3.37 -8.10 4.72
CA MET A 45 1.92 -8.17 4.61
C MET A 45 1.31 -9.04 5.70
N THR A 46 1.88 -10.23 5.95
CA THR A 46 1.40 -11.15 6.99
C THR A 46 1.40 -10.48 8.37
N PHE A 47 2.50 -9.87 8.77
CA PHE A 47 2.59 -9.19 10.06
C PHE A 47 1.73 -7.92 10.11
N SER A 48 1.64 -7.18 9.01
CA SER A 48 0.77 -6.01 8.89
C SER A 48 -0.70 -6.38 9.07
N MET A 49 -1.16 -7.47 8.44
CA MET A 49 -2.55 -7.95 8.51
C MET A 49 -2.94 -8.49 9.90
N THR A 50 -2.00 -8.80 10.79
CA THR A 50 -2.32 -9.10 12.20
C THR A 50 -2.93 -7.89 12.93
N GLY A 51 -2.79 -6.68 12.39
CA GLY A 51 -3.46 -5.48 12.90
C GLY A 51 -4.95 -5.42 12.61
N MET A 52 -5.44 -6.17 11.63
CA MET A 52 -6.86 -6.23 11.27
C MET A 52 -7.62 -7.18 12.20
N ARG A 53 -8.19 -6.65 13.27
CA ARG A 53 -8.98 -7.45 14.23
C ARG A 53 -10.45 -7.44 13.84
N MET A 54 -10.90 -8.45 13.11
CA MET A 54 -12.31 -8.62 12.71
C MET A 54 -13.26 -8.78 13.92
N SER A 55 -12.73 -9.13 15.10
CA SER A 55 -13.53 -9.18 16.34
C SER A 55 -14.14 -7.84 16.76
N GLN A 56 -13.68 -6.74 16.19
CA GLN A 56 -14.27 -5.41 16.41
C GLN A 56 -15.54 -5.19 15.58
N VAL A 57 -15.76 -5.99 14.52
CA VAL A 57 -16.95 -5.94 13.67
C VAL A 57 -18.05 -6.75 14.37
N LYS A 58 -18.90 -6.09 15.14
CA LYS A 58 -19.98 -6.74 15.90
C LYS A 58 -21.28 -6.88 15.11
N ASP A 59 -21.55 -5.96 14.18
CA ASP A 59 -22.77 -5.95 13.37
C ASP A 59 -22.43 -6.22 11.91
N LEU A 60 -22.98 -7.29 11.36
CA LEU A 60 -22.77 -7.69 9.98
C LEU A 60 -23.72 -6.96 9.00
N ASN A 61 -24.84 -6.38 9.49
CA ASN A 61 -25.81 -5.73 8.62
C ASN A 61 -25.25 -4.46 7.94
N GLY A 62 -24.25 -3.81 8.55
CA GLY A 62 -23.58 -2.62 8.00
C GLY A 62 -22.31 -2.90 7.20
N VAL A 63 -21.88 -4.16 7.04
CA VAL A 63 -20.58 -4.52 6.46
C VAL A 63 -20.51 -4.26 4.95
N TYR A 64 -21.59 -4.48 4.22
CA TYR A 64 -21.58 -4.40 2.74
C TYR A 64 -21.23 -3.01 2.23
N LYS A 65 -21.71 -1.95 2.86
CA LYS A 65 -21.45 -0.56 2.42
C LYS A 65 -19.98 -0.16 2.56
N PRO A 66 -19.32 -0.29 3.72
CA PRO A 66 -17.87 -0.04 3.82
C PRO A 66 -17.03 -0.96 2.92
N PHE A 67 -17.44 -2.23 2.76
CA PHE A 67 -16.75 -3.19 1.90
C PHE A 67 -16.74 -2.75 0.44
N LEU A 68 -17.91 -2.42 -0.13
CA LEU A 68 -18.02 -1.96 -1.51
C LEU A 68 -17.38 -0.57 -1.70
N MET A 69 -17.55 0.33 -0.73
CA MET A 69 -16.89 1.63 -0.77
C MET A 69 -15.38 1.52 -0.73
N GLY A 70 -14.82 0.58 0.01
CA GLY A 70 -13.38 0.29 -0.01
C GLY A 70 -12.88 -0.07 -1.42
N ILE A 71 -13.61 -0.93 -2.12
CA ILE A 71 -13.30 -1.31 -3.50
C ILE A 71 -13.43 -0.09 -4.43
N LEU A 72 -14.58 0.59 -4.38
CA LEU A 72 -14.91 1.71 -5.26
C LEU A 72 -13.92 2.87 -5.10
N LEU A 73 -13.60 3.24 -3.88
CA LEU A 73 -12.68 4.35 -3.59
C LEU A 73 -11.26 4.00 -3.97
N ASN A 74 -10.79 2.81 -3.61
CA ASN A 74 -9.42 2.41 -3.85
C ASN A 74 -9.11 2.11 -5.31
N TYR A 75 -10.00 1.44 -6.03
CA TYR A 75 -9.79 1.07 -7.43
C TYR A 75 -10.53 1.97 -8.41
N GLY A 76 -11.78 2.33 -8.12
CA GLY A 76 -12.56 3.20 -9.01
C GLY A 76 -12.03 4.62 -9.00
N LEU A 77 -12.21 5.33 -7.91
CA LEU A 77 -11.89 6.76 -7.87
C LEU A 77 -10.38 7.05 -7.97
N PHE A 78 -9.54 6.27 -7.29
CA PHE A 78 -8.08 6.45 -7.37
C PHE A 78 -7.56 6.20 -8.79
N SER A 79 -7.97 5.09 -9.43
CA SER A 79 -7.52 4.77 -10.79
C SER A 79 -8.05 5.75 -11.83
N LEU A 80 -9.29 6.25 -11.64
CA LEU A 80 -9.89 7.27 -12.51
C LEU A 80 -9.08 8.57 -12.55
N VAL A 81 -8.36 8.89 -11.49
CA VAL A 81 -7.48 10.06 -11.42
C VAL A 81 -6.06 9.71 -11.84
N LEU A 82 -5.49 8.62 -11.29
CA LEU A 82 -4.08 8.29 -11.51
C LEU A 82 -3.79 7.88 -12.95
N ILE A 83 -4.63 7.03 -13.56
CA ILE A 83 -4.38 6.50 -14.92
C ILE A 83 -4.38 7.60 -15.97
N PRO A 84 -5.37 8.52 -16.06
CA PRO A 84 -5.31 9.64 -17.00
C PRO A 84 -4.14 10.59 -16.77
N LEU A 85 -3.82 10.91 -15.50
CA LEU A 85 -2.65 11.74 -15.20
C LEU A 85 -1.36 11.09 -15.69
N ALA A 86 -1.18 9.78 -15.44
CA ALA A 86 -0.02 9.05 -15.94
C ALA A 86 0.01 9.01 -17.47
N TYR A 87 -1.13 8.77 -18.12
CA TYR A 87 -1.21 8.72 -19.59
C TYR A 87 -0.77 10.02 -20.25
N TRP A 88 -1.14 11.17 -19.69
CA TRP A 88 -0.80 12.47 -20.27
C TRP A 88 0.61 12.97 -19.92
N PHE A 89 1.13 12.60 -18.75
CA PHE A 89 2.38 13.20 -18.27
C PHE A 89 3.60 12.28 -18.33
N MET A 90 3.40 10.97 -18.48
CA MET A 90 4.54 10.05 -18.59
C MET A 90 5.10 9.99 -20.01
N PRO A 91 6.42 10.14 -20.17
CA PRO A 91 7.07 10.21 -21.48
C PRO A 91 7.14 8.89 -22.21
N THR A 92 7.09 7.77 -21.48
CA THR A 92 7.22 6.44 -22.07
C THR A 92 6.09 5.49 -21.62
N PRO A 93 5.69 4.54 -22.48
CA PRO A 93 4.68 3.55 -22.14
C PRO A 93 5.03 2.72 -20.90
N GLU A 94 6.32 2.41 -20.69
CA GLU A 94 6.80 1.62 -19.55
C GLU A 94 6.49 2.30 -18.21
N LEU A 95 6.71 3.62 -18.15
CA LEU A 95 6.37 4.42 -16.98
C LEU A 95 4.85 4.49 -16.76
N PHE A 96 4.08 4.66 -17.84
CA PHE A 96 2.62 4.59 -17.76
C PHE A 96 2.16 3.25 -17.18
N TYR A 97 2.72 2.12 -17.65
CA TYR A 97 2.38 0.79 -17.09
C TYR A 97 2.75 0.65 -15.61
N GLY A 98 3.85 1.28 -15.17
CA GLY A 98 4.20 1.36 -13.76
C GLY A 98 3.09 2.03 -12.94
N PHE A 99 2.49 3.11 -13.43
CA PHE A 99 1.34 3.76 -12.78
C PHE A 99 0.07 2.91 -12.80
N VAL A 100 -0.15 2.13 -13.86
CA VAL A 100 -1.26 1.15 -13.90
C VAL A 100 -1.08 0.09 -12.81
N VAL A 101 0.14 -0.40 -12.59
CA VAL A 101 0.44 -1.33 -11.49
C VAL A 101 0.20 -0.67 -10.12
N ILE A 102 0.59 0.60 -9.92
CA ILE A 102 0.28 1.35 -8.70
C ILE A 102 -1.25 1.49 -8.51
N ALA A 103 -1.99 1.79 -9.58
CA ALA A 103 -3.46 1.85 -9.53
C ALA A 103 -4.08 0.51 -9.15
N ALA A 104 -3.51 -0.59 -9.63
CA ALA A 104 -3.93 -1.95 -9.37
C ALA A 104 -3.54 -2.46 -7.97
N ALA A 105 -2.55 -1.83 -7.31
CA ALA A 105 -2.09 -2.23 -5.98
C ALA A 105 -3.21 -2.16 -4.94
N PRO A 106 -3.26 -3.08 -3.96
CA PRO A 106 -4.24 -3.03 -2.87
C PRO A 106 -3.99 -1.85 -1.93
N PRO A 107 -4.95 -1.53 -1.04
CA PRO A 107 -4.80 -0.44 -0.07
C PRO A 107 -3.69 -0.71 0.93
N GLY A 108 -3.07 0.33 1.46
CA GLY A 108 -2.12 0.21 2.55
C GLY A 108 -2.80 -0.17 3.87
N VAL A 109 -2.26 -1.16 4.59
CA VAL A 109 -2.78 -1.55 5.92
C VAL A 109 -2.64 -0.43 6.95
N ALA A 110 -1.77 0.54 6.69
CA ALA A 110 -1.60 1.75 7.50
C ALA A 110 -2.88 2.61 7.61
N ILE A 111 -3.87 2.43 6.74
CA ILE A 111 -5.18 3.09 6.82
C ILE A 111 -5.83 2.88 8.19
N ILE A 112 -5.72 1.67 8.76
CA ILE A 112 -6.38 1.33 10.03
C ILE A 112 -5.81 2.14 11.20
N PRO A 113 -4.49 2.13 11.49
CA PRO A 113 -3.94 2.94 12.56
C PRO A 113 -4.06 4.45 12.29
N PHE A 114 -3.98 4.90 11.04
CA PHE A 114 -4.22 6.31 10.73
C PHE A 114 -5.67 6.73 10.97
N SER A 115 -6.65 5.88 10.63
CA SER A 115 -8.05 6.16 10.96
C SER A 115 -8.24 6.34 12.47
N TYR A 116 -7.57 5.51 13.30
CA TYR A 116 -7.59 5.69 14.75
C TYR A 116 -6.98 7.03 15.19
N ILE A 117 -5.77 7.36 14.71
CA ILE A 117 -5.04 8.58 15.07
C ILE A 117 -5.81 9.84 14.65
N LEU A 118 -6.43 9.82 13.47
CA LEU A 118 -7.17 10.96 12.90
C LEU A 118 -8.65 10.96 13.27
N LYS A 119 -9.05 10.16 14.28
CA LYS A 119 -10.43 10.07 14.78
C LYS A 119 -11.47 9.67 13.71
N GLY A 120 -11.04 8.86 12.74
CA GLY A 120 -11.92 8.22 11.78
C GLY A 120 -12.64 7.01 12.37
N ASP A 121 -13.57 6.46 11.60
CA ASP A 121 -14.26 5.22 11.94
C ASP A 121 -13.36 4.02 11.62
N VAL A 122 -12.74 3.45 12.66
CA VAL A 122 -11.78 2.33 12.54
C VAL A 122 -12.45 1.07 12.02
N ILE A 123 -13.72 0.82 12.37
CA ILE A 123 -14.46 -0.35 11.92
C ILE A 123 -14.72 -0.22 10.42
N TYR A 124 -15.17 0.95 9.99
CA TYR A 124 -15.34 1.28 8.57
C TYR A 124 -14.02 1.08 7.80
N ALA A 125 -12.91 1.57 8.33
CA ALA A 125 -11.58 1.41 7.72
C ALA A 125 -11.17 -0.06 7.60
N ILE A 126 -11.35 -0.88 8.66
CA ILE A 126 -11.03 -2.32 8.63
C ILE A 126 -11.84 -3.02 7.53
N ILE A 127 -13.16 -2.80 7.50
CA ILE A 127 -14.04 -3.46 6.52
C ILE A 127 -13.69 -2.99 5.10
N GLY A 128 -13.48 -1.69 4.90
CA GLY A 128 -13.10 -1.13 3.60
C GLY A 128 -11.76 -1.66 3.09
N VAL A 129 -10.76 -1.75 3.97
CA VAL A 129 -9.46 -2.34 3.63
C VAL A 129 -9.59 -3.81 3.26
N VAL A 130 -10.34 -4.61 4.04
CA VAL A 130 -10.59 -6.02 3.73
C VAL A 130 -11.30 -6.17 2.39
N GLY A 131 -12.34 -5.36 2.14
CA GLY A 131 -13.06 -5.35 0.86
C GLY A 131 -12.13 -5.05 -0.31
N ALA A 132 -11.32 -4.01 -0.20
CA ALA A 132 -10.39 -3.65 -1.25
C ALA A 132 -9.26 -4.69 -1.43
N PHE A 133 -8.76 -5.32 -0.36
CA PHE A 133 -7.81 -6.44 -0.48
C PHE A 133 -8.41 -7.64 -1.22
N LEU A 134 -9.63 -8.04 -0.88
CA LEU A 134 -10.30 -9.14 -1.59
C LEU A 134 -10.64 -8.74 -3.02
N GLY A 135 -11.04 -7.50 -3.25
CA GLY A 135 -11.27 -6.94 -4.58
C GLY A 135 -10.01 -6.93 -5.45
N SER A 136 -8.82 -6.74 -4.87
CA SER A 136 -7.55 -6.71 -5.63
C SER A 136 -7.28 -7.99 -6.40
N ILE A 137 -7.73 -9.13 -5.90
CA ILE A 137 -7.48 -10.45 -6.52
C ILE A 137 -8.01 -10.47 -7.95
N PHE A 138 -9.14 -9.80 -8.20
CA PHE A 138 -9.79 -9.74 -9.52
C PHE A 138 -9.51 -8.42 -10.24
N ILE A 139 -9.54 -7.30 -9.51
CA ILE A 139 -9.45 -5.97 -10.12
C ILE A 139 -8.02 -5.67 -10.56
N ALA A 140 -7.00 -6.12 -9.83
CA ALA A 140 -5.62 -5.85 -10.22
C ALA A 140 -5.25 -6.52 -11.56
N PRO A 141 -5.49 -7.83 -11.78
CA PRO A 141 -5.29 -8.45 -13.09
C PRO A 141 -6.13 -7.81 -14.20
N LEU A 142 -7.38 -7.41 -13.89
CA LEU A 142 -8.26 -6.77 -14.86
C LEU A 142 -7.71 -5.40 -15.30
N LEU A 143 -7.31 -4.54 -14.36
CA LEU A 143 -6.72 -3.22 -14.68
C LEU A 143 -5.45 -3.36 -15.52
N VAL A 144 -4.56 -4.27 -15.14
CA VAL A 144 -3.34 -4.50 -15.90
C VAL A 144 -3.65 -5.06 -17.28
N ASN A 145 -4.61 -5.98 -17.39
CA ASN A 145 -5.03 -6.52 -18.68
C ASN A 145 -5.60 -5.44 -19.61
N VAL A 146 -6.47 -4.57 -19.09
CA VAL A 146 -7.09 -3.50 -19.89
C VAL A 146 -6.08 -2.47 -20.39
N PHE A 147 -5.11 -2.08 -19.55
CA PHE A 147 -4.20 -0.97 -19.85
C PHE A 147 -2.78 -1.40 -20.26
N ALA A 148 -2.36 -2.64 -20.00
CA ALA A 148 -0.99 -3.12 -20.21
C ALA A 148 -0.90 -4.48 -20.91
N ALA A 149 -1.99 -5.01 -21.47
CA ALA A 149 -2.04 -6.34 -22.12
C ALA A 149 -1.03 -6.52 -23.28
N SER A 150 -0.70 -5.43 -23.98
CA SER A 150 0.22 -5.46 -25.13
C SER A 150 1.68 -5.78 -24.78
N LYS A 151 2.04 -5.83 -23.49
CA LYS A 151 3.43 -6.04 -23.02
C LYS A 151 3.72 -7.46 -22.54
N GLY A 152 2.85 -8.43 -22.84
CA GLY A 152 3.10 -9.84 -22.50
C GLY A 152 2.95 -10.14 -21.00
N ILE A 153 2.34 -9.24 -20.23
CA ILE A 153 2.02 -9.50 -18.82
C ILE A 153 0.85 -10.48 -18.78
N ASN A 154 1.11 -11.69 -18.29
CA ASN A 154 0.09 -12.70 -18.18
C ASN A 154 -0.84 -12.39 -16.99
N SER A 155 -2.11 -12.12 -17.28
CA SER A 155 -3.12 -11.83 -16.25
C SER A 155 -3.31 -12.98 -15.25
N TRP A 156 -3.05 -14.23 -15.68
CA TRP A 156 -3.12 -15.39 -14.79
C TRP A 156 -1.98 -15.40 -13.78
N ASP A 157 -0.76 -15.06 -14.19
CA ASP A 157 0.38 -14.95 -13.27
C ASP A 157 0.17 -13.84 -12.26
N LEU A 158 -0.42 -12.71 -12.69
CA LEU A 158 -0.81 -11.64 -11.79
C LEU A 158 -1.90 -12.08 -10.79
N PHE A 159 -2.89 -12.84 -11.26
CA PHE A 159 -3.93 -13.39 -10.38
C PHE A 159 -3.31 -14.29 -9.31
N ILE A 160 -2.43 -15.22 -9.70
CA ILE A 160 -1.72 -16.10 -8.78
C ILE A 160 -0.87 -15.28 -7.79
N MET A 161 -0.14 -14.27 -8.27
CA MET A 161 0.65 -13.36 -7.43
C MET A 161 -0.24 -12.64 -6.41
N MET A 162 -1.41 -12.12 -6.80
CA MET A 162 -2.36 -11.48 -5.89
C MET A 162 -2.88 -12.47 -4.84
N VAL A 163 -3.20 -13.71 -5.23
CA VAL A 163 -3.59 -14.75 -4.28
C VAL A 163 -2.46 -15.01 -3.27
N GLN A 164 -1.23 -15.13 -3.73
CA GLN A 164 -0.07 -15.37 -2.85
C GLN A 164 0.22 -14.17 -1.93
N LEU A 165 0.08 -12.93 -2.40
CA LEU A 165 0.41 -11.73 -1.63
C LEU A 165 -0.75 -11.19 -0.78
N VAL A 166 -1.97 -11.62 -1.04
CA VAL A 166 -3.16 -11.17 -0.29
C VAL A 166 -3.77 -12.31 0.52
N VAL A 167 -4.12 -13.42 -0.14
CA VAL A 167 -4.86 -14.52 0.52
C VAL A 167 -3.95 -15.28 1.48
N ALA A 168 -2.74 -15.65 1.06
CA ALA A 168 -1.83 -16.39 1.91
C ALA A 168 -1.43 -15.59 3.17
N PRO A 169 -0.99 -14.31 3.09
CA PRO A 169 -0.75 -13.47 4.26
C PRO A 169 -2.00 -13.30 5.14
N LEU A 170 -3.18 -13.13 4.53
CA LEU A 170 -4.43 -13.00 5.28
C LEU A 170 -4.70 -14.24 6.12
N ILE A 171 -4.60 -15.43 5.54
CA ILE A 171 -4.79 -16.70 6.24
C ILE A 171 -3.73 -16.90 7.33
N ILE A 172 -2.44 -16.74 6.97
CA ILE A 172 -1.33 -16.92 7.91
C ILE A 172 -1.47 -15.94 9.08
N SER A 173 -1.85 -14.69 8.81
CA SER A 173 -2.06 -13.68 9.86
C SER A 173 -3.14 -14.10 10.87
N ARG A 174 -4.16 -14.86 10.45
CA ARG A 174 -5.19 -15.37 11.38
C ARG A 174 -4.63 -16.42 12.32
N PHE A 175 -3.72 -17.29 11.85
CA PHE A 175 -3.00 -18.23 12.73
C PHE A 175 -2.09 -17.50 13.71
N LEU A 176 -1.40 -16.44 13.29
CA LEU A 176 -0.55 -15.61 14.15
C LEU A 176 -1.34 -14.86 15.24
N LEU A 177 -2.64 -14.66 15.05
CA LEU A 177 -3.54 -14.07 16.05
C LEU A 177 -4.00 -15.07 17.11
N TRP A 178 -3.68 -16.36 16.99
CA TRP A 178 -3.98 -17.35 18.02
C TRP A 178 -3.32 -16.99 19.34
N LYS A 179 -4.10 -16.98 20.42
CA LYS A 179 -3.70 -16.41 21.73
C LYS A 179 -2.30 -16.82 22.21
N PRO A 180 -1.89 -18.12 22.16
CA PRO A 180 -0.54 -18.51 22.57
C PRO A 180 0.57 -17.89 21.75
N LEU A 181 0.38 -17.74 20.43
CA LEU A 181 1.37 -17.20 19.51
C LEU A 181 1.38 -15.66 19.52
N PHE A 182 0.22 -15.03 19.60
CA PHE A 182 0.08 -13.58 19.50
C PHE A 182 0.88 -12.84 20.58
N LYS A 183 1.03 -13.40 21.78
CA LYS A 183 1.85 -12.86 22.85
C LYS A 183 3.31 -12.60 22.42
N TYR A 184 3.86 -13.46 21.55
CA TYR A 184 5.22 -13.32 21.02
C TYR A 184 5.27 -12.47 19.76
N ILE A 185 4.20 -12.44 18.98
CA ILE A 185 4.10 -11.71 17.71
C ILE A 185 3.86 -10.22 17.92
N GLU A 186 2.99 -9.85 18.87
CA GLU A 186 2.57 -8.45 19.09
C GLU A 186 3.76 -7.50 19.35
N PRO A 187 4.76 -7.81 20.20
CA PRO A 187 5.87 -6.90 20.49
C PRO A 187 6.84 -6.72 19.31
N ILE A 188 6.93 -7.69 18.40
CA ILE A 188 7.87 -7.66 17.27
C ILE A 188 7.20 -7.21 15.97
N ARG A 189 5.87 -7.30 15.86
CA ARG A 189 5.07 -7.04 14.67
C ARG A 189 5.45 -5.75 13.95
N GLY A 190 5.48 -4.63 14.66
CA GLY A 190 5.80 -3.33 14.08
C GLY A 190 7.21 -3.29 13.50
N LYS A 191 8.18 -3.87 14.21
CA LYS A 191 9.58 -3.91 13.76
C LYS A 191 9.76 -4.78 12.51
N VAL A 192 9.08 -5.93 12.44
CA VAL A 192 9.12 -6.79 11.26
C VAL A 192 8.55 -6.05 10.05
N VAL A 193 7.46 -5.33 10.22
CA VAL A 193 6.85 -4.51 9.16
C VAL A 193 7.78 -3.38 8.73
N ASP A 194 8.37 -2.64 9.67
CA ASP A 194 9.25 -1.51 9.36
C ASP A 194 10.53 -1.96 8.64
N TRP A 195 11.17 -3.04 9.09
CA TRP A 195 12.35 -3.60 8.44
C TRP A 195 12.02 -4.29 7.12
N GLY A 196 10.86 -4.93 7.01
CA GLY A 196 10.39 -5.48 5.75
C GLY A 196 10.22 -4.40 4.69
N PHE A 197 9.57 -3.27 5.03
CA PHE A 197 9.50 -2.12 4.12
C PHE A 197 10.88 -1.52 3.83
N ALA A 198 11.79 -1.48 4.79
CA ALA A 198 13.15 -0.99 4.56
C ALA A 198 13.90 -1.82 3.51
N VAL A 199 13.78 -3.15 3.55
CA VAL A 199 14.36 -4.03 2.53
C VAL A 199 13.75 -3.74 1.16
N LEU A 200 12.43 -3.64 1.07
CA LEU A 200 11.73 -3.34 -0.18
C LEU A 200 12.16 -2.00 -0.77
N ILE A 201 12.21 -0.95 0.07
CA ILE A 201 12.63 0.40 -0.34
C ILE A 201 14.10 0.39 -0.78
N PHE A 202 14.99 -0.25 0.00
CA PHE A 202 16.41 -0.36 -0.36
C PHE A 202 16.59 -1.00 -1.74
N VAL A 203 15.90 -2.12 -1.99
CA VAL A 203 16.01 -2.83 -3.27
C VAL A 203 15.40 -2.00 -4.41
N ALA A 204 14.20 -1.44 -4.21
CA ALA A 204 13.52 -0.64 -5.22
C ALA A 204 14.32 0.62 -5.61
N VAL A 205 14.82 1.36 -4.62
CA VAL A 205 15.64 2.56 -4.85
C VAL A 205 16.99 2.17 -5.45
N GLY A 206 17.61 1.12 -4.95
CA GLY A 206 18.93 0.70 -5.39
C GLY A 206 18.99 0.22 -6.84
N ILE A 207 18.01 -0.56 -7.28
CA ILE A 207 17.89 -1.01 -8.67
C ILE A 207 17.70 0.18 -9.62
N ASN A 208 16.97 1.21 -9.18
CA ASN A 208 16.64 2.39 -9.98
C ASN A 208 17.49 3.63 -9.62
N ARG A 209 18.62 3.45 -8.94
CA ARG A 209 19.40 4.57 -8.40
C ARG A 209 19.88 5.55 -9.48
N GLU A 210 20.18 5.05 -10.68
CA GLU A 210 20.68 5.89 -11.77
C GLU A 210 19.68 6.99 -12.15
N VAL A 211 18.39 6.71 -12.09
CA VAL A 211 17.32 7.67 -12.40
C VAL A 211 17.39 8.91 -11.51
N PHE A 212 17.86 8.77 -10.26
CA PHE A 212 18.04 9.91 -9.35
C PHE A 212 19.07 10.91 -9.82
N PHE A 213 20.05 10.47 -10.60
CA PHE A 213 21.16 11.30 -11.10
C PHE A 213 20.98 11.71 -12.55
N THR A 214 20.39 10.82 -13.38
CA THR A 214 20.29 11.03 -14.84
C THR A 214 18.98 11.72 -15.23
N GLU A 215 17.90 11.48 -14.49
CA GLU A 215 16.55 11.95 -14.85
C GLU A 215 15.79 12.64 -13.69
N PRO A 216 16.36 13.69 -13.06
CA PRO A 216 15.73 14.33 -11.91
C PRO A 216 14.37 14.95 -12.25
N LEU A 217 14.17 15.43 -13.48
CA LEU A 217 12.87 15.97 -13.94
C LEU A 217 11.79 14.89 -13.99
N LEU A 218 12.15 13.66 -14.36
CA LEU A 218 11.23 12.52 -14.33
C LEU A 218 10.77 12.24 -12.89
N LEU A 219 11.69 12.25 -11.92
CA LEU A 219 11.35 12.08 -10.51
C LEU A 219 10.39 13.15 -10.01
N VAL A 220 10.59 14.41 -10.41
CA VAL A 220 9.65 15.50 -10.09
C VAL A 220 8.27 15.22 -10.67
N LYS A 221 8.17 14.83 -11.96
CA LYS A 221 6.89 14.50 -12.59
C LYS A 221 6.17 13.35 -11.89
N VAL A 222 6.88 12.24 -11.62
CA VAL A 222 6.34 11.08 -10.89
C VAL A 222 5.84 11.49 -9.52
N SER A 223 6.64 12.27 -8.78
CA SER A 223 6.29 12.76 -7.44
C SER A 223 5.04 13.65 -7.46
N LEU A 224 4.93 14.56 -8.43
CA LEU A 224 3.77 15.43 -8.59
C LEU A 224 2.49 14.64 -8.88
N ILE A 225 2.54 13.66 -9.78
CA ILE A 225 1.38 12.80 -10.08
C ILE A 225 0.93 12.05 -8.83
N LEU A 226 1.87 11.43 -8.11
CA LEU A 226 1.56 10.71 -6.88
C LEU A 226 1.03 11.64 -5.79
N LEU A 227 1.57 12.85 -5.67
CA LEU A 227 1.10 13.87 -4.74
C LEU A 227 -0.35 14.27 -5.06
N ILE A 228 -0.66 14.51 -6.33
CA ILE A 228 -2.03 14.83 -6.77
C ILE A 228 -2.97 13.65 -6.47
N ALA A 229 -2.60 12.44 -6.90
CA ALA A 229 -3.45 11.26 -6.73
C ALA A 229 -3.63 10.85 -5.26
N THR A 230 -2.69 11.20 -4.37
CA THR A 230 -2.77 10.85 -2.95
C THR A 230 -3.39 11.99 -2.12
N PHE A 231 -2.75 13.16 -2.13
CA PHE A 231 -3.13 14.25 -1.20
C PHE A 231 -4.25 15.13 -1.77
N VAL A 232 -4.15 15.55 -3.04
CA VAL A 232 -5.17 16.43 -3.62
C VAL A 232 -6.48 15.66 -3.77
N LEU A 233 -6.44 14.44 -4.27
CA LEU A 233 -7.63 13.59 -4.39
C LEU A 233 -8.27 13.32 -3.03
N GLY A 234 -7.49 12.96 -2.01
CA GLY A 234 -7.99 12.75 -0.65
C GLY A 234 -8.65 14.00 -0.06
N TYR A 235 -8.03 15.17 -0.27
CA TYR A 235 -8.59 16.45 0.16
C TYR A 235 -9.90 16.80 -0.58
N VAL A 236 -9.92 16.69 -1.91
CA VAL A 236 -11.12 16.94 -2.73
C VAL A 236 -12.25 16.00 -2.34
N TYR A 237 -11.93 14.71 -2.17
CA TYR A 237 -12.91 13.72 -1.70
C TYR A 237 -13.51 14.13 -0.35
N THR A 238 -12.68 14.51 0.62
CA THR A 238 -13.13 14.97 1.94
C THR A 238 -14.15 16.12 1.79
N LYS A 239 -13.84 17.14 0.97
CA LYS A 239 -14.74 18.28 0.76
C LYS A 239 -16.07 17.89 0.12
N ILE A 240 -16.04 16.96 -0.84
CA ILE A 240 -17.26 16.47 -1.50
C ILE A 240 -18.13 15.66 -0.53
N ALA A 241 -17.52 14.74 0.22
CA ALA A 241 -18.22 13.88 1.16
C ALA A 241 -18.81 14.65 2.35
N ASP A 242 -18.09 15.67 2.85
CA ASP A 242 -18.58 16.60 3.88
C ASP A 242 -19.84 17.36 3.38
N LYS A 243 -19.83 17.87 2.16
CA LYS A 243 -20.98 18.53 1.54
C LYS A 243 -22.16 17.58 1.32
N ALA A 244 -21.87 16.30 1.08
CA ALA A 244 -22.90 15.27 0.94
C ALA A 244 -23.50 14.81 2.29
N GLY A 245 -23.08 15.41 3.42
CA GLY A 245 -23.63 15.11 4.75
C GLY A 245 -23.12 13.80 5.35
N VAL A 246 -22.02 13.24 4.85
CA VAL A 246 -21.40 12.04 5.44
C VAL A 246 -20.73 12.43 6.77
N SER A 247 -20.91 11.60 7.80
CA SER A 247 -20.30 11.88 9.12
C SER A 247 -18.79 11.99 9.04
N GLN A 248 -18.19 12.95 9.77
CA GLN A 248 -16.77 13.28 9.71
C GLN A 248 -15.85 12.08 9.97
N SER A 249 -16.23 11.18 10.88
CA SER A 249 -15.45 9.98 11.17
C SER A 249 -15.40 9.01 9.97
N ILE A 250 -16.52 8.86 9.26
CA ILE A 250 -16.58 8.03 8.04
C ILE A 250 -15.79 8.70 6.90
N VAL A 251 -15.97 10.01 6.70
CA VAL A 251 -15.22 10.78 5.68
C VAL A 251 -13.72 10.61 5.87
N THR A 252 -13.22 10.72 7.11
CA THR A 252 -11.82 10.52 7.42
C THR A 252 -11.33 9.12 6.99
N SER A 253 -12.07 8.08 7.27
CA SER A 253 -11.71 6.71 6.86
C SER A 253 -11.81 6.50 5.35
N GLN A 254 -12.82 7.07 4.72
CA GLN A 254 -13.00 7.02 3.26
C GLN A 254 -11.89 7.76 2.50
N SER A 255 -11.51 8.95 2.96
CA SER A 255 -10.41 9.72 2.33
C SER A 255 -9.09 8.97 2.36
N MET A 256 -8.84 8.18 3.42
CA MET A 256 -7.67 7.31 3.47
C MET A 256 -7.77 6.10 2.54
N LEU A 257 -8.96 5.51 2.41
CA LEU A 257 -9.19 4.44 1.45
C LEU A 257 -8.99 4.90 0.01
N VAL A 258 -9.29 6.16 -0.29
CA VAL A 258 -9.00 6.78 -1.59
C VAL A 258 -7.51 7.00 -1.78
N ALA A 259 -6.80 7.49 -0.76
CA ALA A 259 -5.46 8.08 -0.92
C ALA A 259 -4.31 7.09 -0.71
N ILE A 260 -4.49 6.08 0.15
CA ILE A 260 -3.36 5.25 0.62
C ILE A 260 -3.34 3.91 -0.10
N LYS A 261 -2.32 3.72 -0.92
CA LYS A 261 -1.99 2.46 -1.59
C LYS A 261 -0.86 1.72 -0.88
N SER A 262 -0.82 0.41 -1.05
CA SER A 262 0.34 -0.38 -0.66
C SER A 262 1.39 -0.29 -1.77
N SER A 263 2.36 0.59 -1.60
CA SER A 263 3.45 0.80 -2.57
C SER A 263 4.55 -0.28 -2.50
N GLY A 264 4.33 -1.35 -1.78
CA GLY A 264 5.26 -2.47 -1.67
C GLY A 264 5.06 -3.55 -2.74
N PHE A 265 4.10 -3.34 -3.65
CA PHE A 265 3.82 -4.26 -4.77
C PHE A 265 4.63 -3.92 -6.00
#